data_09727ef73ed2aa112b18d4924788c97b
#
_entry.id   09727ef73ed2aa112b18d4924788c97b
#
_cell.length_a   1.000
_cell.length_b   1.000
_cell.length_c   1.000
_cell.angle_alpha   90.00
_cell.angle_beta   90.00
_cell.angle_gamma   90.00
#
_symmetry.space_group_name_H-M   'P 1'
#
loop_
_entity.id
_entity.type
_entity.pdbx_description
1 polymer ?
#
loop_
_entity_poly.entity_id
_entity_poly.type
_entity_poly.pdbx_seq_one_letter_code
_entity_poly.pdbx_strand_id
1 'polypeptide(L)'
;MFKIALPVRRLVPLAACLCLATALYAQAGFGPLDPAPPKDLTPEQIIAKFGERESAFAKARNEYTFRQTVKVDTINDDTGKPDGEYLQVTDIVFSDSGARTEHVTFAPANTIQRLIMTQNDFDDIQKRLPFVLTTPELPQYDLTYLGRQKVDDIDTYVFDCKPKTLEKGKRYFQGKVWVDQQEYEIVLINGKAVPDIMKRGNEDLSPPYTTYYQEVDGGYWFPVYTKADGVLHFPGGQGYLGQDVHIRYVVKYEDYKRFHAKSRIIYNGEDLPPADPKAAPQATPPAASAPNPESPSTLPPPDPDAPSLTRPAAKPH
;
A
#
# COMPACT_ATOMS: atom_id res chain seq x y z
N MET A 1 -17.40 -8.05 90.47
CA MET A 1 -18.29 -7.99 89.27
C MET A 1 -17.86 -6.84 88.40
N PHE A 2 -17.03 -7.14 87.42
CA PHE A 2 -16.57 -6.12 86.44
C PHE A 2 -17.34 -6.28 85.16
N LYS A 3 -18.04 -5.20 84.71
CA LYS A 3 -18.69 -5.13 83.39
C LYS A 3 -17.72 -4.49 82.42
N ILE A 4 -17.29 -5.28 81.37
CA ILE A 4 -16.49 -4.77 80.27
C ILE A 4 -17.43 -4.34 79.16
N ALA A 5 -17.43 -3.05 78.82
CA ALA A 5 -18.13 -2.49 77.64
C ALA A 5 -17.25 -2.60 76.41
N LEU A 6 -17.74 -3.30 75.37
CA LEU A 6 -17.08 -3.35 74.03
C LEU A 6 -17.47 -2.10 73.21
N PRO A 7 -16.51 -1.46 72.50
CA PRO A 7 -16.83 -0.37 71.58
C PRO A 7 -17.35 -0.91 70.27
N VAL A 8 -18.49 -0.39 69.83
CA VAL A 8 -19.09 -0.65 68.52
C VAL A 8 -18.25 0.05 67.45
N ARG A 9 -17.58 -0.70 66.65
CA ARG A 9 -16.82 -0.24 65.47
C ARG A 9 -17.82 -0.03 64.34
N ARG A 10 -18.09 1.24 63.94
CA ARG A 10 -18.85 1.57 62.73
C ARG A 10 -18.05 1.18 61.52
N LEU A 11 -18.54 0.20 60.74
CA LEU A 11 -18.06 -0.11 59.38
C LEU A 11 -18.60 0.98 58.45
N VAL A 12 -17.67 1.74 57.87
CA VAL A 12 -17.92 2.61 56.71
C VAL A 12 -17.81 1.75 55.47
N PRO A 13 -18.82 1.64 54.60
CA PRO A 13 -18.62 0.95 53.33
C PRO A 13 -17.81 1.83 52.39
N LEU A 14 -16.60 1.39 52.09
CA LEU A 14 -15.73 1.98 51.03
C LEU A 14 -16.33 1.56 49.69
N ALA A 15 -17.16 2.43 49.08
CA ALA A 15 -17.61 2.27 47.71
C ALA A 15 -16.39 2.47 46.78
N ALA A 16 -15.76 1.36 46.38
CA ALA A 16 -14.75 1.36 45.34
C ALA A 16 -15.44 1.64 43.99
N CYS A 17 -15.43 2.89 43.54
CA CYS A 17 -15.68 3.25 42.14
C CYS A 17 -14.60 2.60 41.27
N LEU A 18 -14.92 1.44 40.72
CA LEU A 18 -14.13 0.82 39.68
C LEU A 18 -14.38 1.58 38.37
N CYS A 19 -13.66 2.68 38.15
CA CYS A 19 -13.57 3.30 36.83
C CYS A 19 -12.88 2.30 35.90
N LEU A 20 -13.66 1.53 35.12
CA LEU A 20 -13.16 0.86 33.93
C LEU A 20 -12.75 1.96 32.96
N ALA A 21 -11.49 2.36 33.04
CA ALA A 21 -10.83 3.03 31.94
C ALA A 21 -10.71 2.00 30.82
N THR A 22 -11.68 1.99 29.91
CA THR A 22 -11.49 1.38 28.60
C THR A 22 -10.36 2.15 27.93
N ALA A 23 -9.14 1.63 28.03
CA ALA A 23 -8.04 2.09 27.20
C ALA A 23 -8.47 1.80 25.75
N LEU A 24 -9.03 2.82 25.10
CA LEU A 24 -9.06 2.91 23.65
C LEU A 24 -7.59 2.94 23.24
N TYR A 25 -7.06 1.79 22.89
CA TYR A 25 -5.85 1.71 22.09
C TYR A 25 -6.21 2.33 20.74
N ALA A 26 -6.10 3.66 20.61
CA ALA A 26 -6.02 4.28 19.32
C ALA A 26 -4.81 3.63 18.63
N GLN A 27 -5.08 2.86 17.61
CA GLN A 27 -4.04 2.33 16.74
C GLN A 27 -3.31 3.58 16.23
N ALA A 28 -2.00 3.68 16.52
CA ALA A 28 -1.26 4.89 16.22
C ALA A 28 -1.50 5.29 14.75
N GLY A 29 -1.94 6.51 14.54
CA GLY A 29 -2.22 7.05 13.21
C GLY A 29 -3.67 6.89 12.70
N PHE A 30 -4.45 5.91 13.18
CA PHE A 30 -5.82 5.70 12.70
C PHE A 30 -6.86 6.05 13.77
N GLY A 31 -7.72 7.01 13.46
CA GLY A 31 -8.94 7.27 14.23
C GLY A 31 -10.00 6.18 14.02
N PRO A 32 -11.13 6.24 14.77
CA PRO A 32 -12.24 5.32 14.55
C PRO A 32 -12.88 5.56 13.17
N LEU A 33 -13.33 4.48 12.54
CA LEU A 33 -14.13 4.56 11.31
C LEU A 33 -15.55 4.99 11.68
N ASP A 34 -16.02 6.12 11.13
CA ASP A 34 -17.38 6.62 11.24
C ASP A 34 -18.18 6.20 9.99
N PRO A 35 -19.09 5.23 10.06
CA PRO A 35 -19.84 4.74 8.92
C PRO A 35 -20.95 5.68 8.44
N ALA A 36 -21.11 6.84 9.07
CA ALA A 36 -22.13 7.80 8.67
C ALA A 36 -21.93 8.25 7.22
N PRO A 37 -23.02 8.47 6.46
CA PRO A 37 -22.92 8.97 5.08
C PRO A 37 -22.19 10.31 5.03
N PRO A 38 -21.57 10.64 3.90
CA PRO A 38 -20.97 11.95 3.71
C PRO A 38 -22.00 13.07 3.85
N LYS A 39 -21.60 14.25 4.35
CA LYS A 39 -22.55 15.34 4.64
C LYS A 39 -22.99 16.10 3.40
N ASP A 40 -22.06 16.41 2.50
CA ASP A 40 -22.26 17.39 1.42
C ASP A 40 -22.27 16.75 0.02
N LEU A 41 -21.79 15.54 -0.13
CA LEU A 41 -21.67 14.82 -1.39
C LEU A 41 -22.18 13.38 -1.23
N THR A 42 -22.68 12.79 -2.32
CA THR A 42 -22.96 11.36 -2.34
C THR A 42 -21.64 10.57 -2.56
N PRO A 43 -21.58 9.27 -2.16
CA PRO A 43 -20.41 8.44 -2.47
C PRO A 43 -20.02 8.45 -3.93
N GLU A 44 -20.99 8.43 -4.85
CA GLU A 44 -20.76 8.45 -6.30
C GLU A 44 -20.13 9.79 -6.75
N GLN A 45 -20.52 10.91 -6.14
CA GLN A 45 -19.92 12.21 -6.42
C GLN A 45 -18.48 12.29 -5.90
N ILE A 46 -18.19 11.67 -4.76
CA ILE A 46 -16.83 11.57 -4.23
C ILE A 46 -15.98 10.72 -5.17
N ILE A 47 -16.50 9.55 -5.62
CA ILE A 47 -15.82 8.66 -6.56
C ILE A 47 -15.50 9.38 -7.88
N ALA A 48 -16.45 10.16 -8.42
CA ALA A 48 -16.21 10.93 -9.63
C ALA A 48 -15.09 11.95 -9.45
N LYS A 49 -15.12 12.72 -8.34
CA LYS A 49 -14.09 13.73 -8.03
C LYS A 49 -12.70 13.11 -7.86
N PHE A 50 -12.57 12.04 -7.09
CA PHE A 50 -11.26 11.44 -6.92
C PHE A 50 -10.77 10.77 -8.22
N GLY A 51 -11.63 10.17 -9.04
CA GLY A 51 -11.23 9.64 -10.35
C GLY A 51 -10.71 10.73 -11.30
N GLU A 52 -11.31 11.93 -11.29
CA GLU A 52 -10.80 13.08 -12.03
C GLU A 52 -9.44 13.52 -11.50
N ARG A 53 -9.28 13.61 -10.18
CA ARG A 53 -8.04 14.04 -9.54
C ARG A 53 -6.92 13.04 -9.77
N GLU A 54 -7.20 11.75 -9.62
CA GLU A 54 -6.27 10.66 -9.93
C GLU A 54 -5.88 10.63 -11.42
N SER A 55 -6.80 11.00 -12.31
CA SER A 55 -6.49 11.13 -13.75
C SER A 55 -5.54 12.30 -14.02
N ALA A 56 -5.67 13.40 -13.29
CA ALA A 56 -4.74 14.54 -13.37
C ALA A 56 -3.36 14.15 -12.78
N PHE A 57 -3.34 13.48 -11.64
CA PHE A 57 -2.12 12.96 -11.03
C PHE A 57 -1.38 11.98 -11.94
N ALA A 58 -2.10 11.02 -12.56
CA ALA A 58 -1.51 10.06 -13.48
C ALA A 58 -0.76 10.71 -14.67
N LYS A 59 -1.20 11.89 -15.10
CA LYS A 59 -0.49 12.69 -16.11
C LYS A 59 0.69 13.44 -15.50
N ALA A 60 0.47 14.11 -14.35
CA ALA A 60 1.49 14.91 -13.71
C ALA A 60 2.70 14.10 -13.25
N ARG A 61 2.49 12.88 -12.73
CA ARG A 61 3.60 12.02 -12.25
C ARG A 61 4.64 11.69 -13.32
N ASN A 62 4.26 11.70 -14.61
CA ASN A 62 5.20 11.48 -15.70
C ASN A 62 6.19 12.64 -15.91
N GLU A 63 5.97 13.77 -15.22
CA GLU A 63 6.87 14.92 -15.19
C GLU A 63 7.88 14.86 -14.03
N TYR A 64 7.90 13.77 -13.26
CA TYR A 64 8.76 13.62 -12.10
C TYR A 64 9.74 12.46 -12.26
N THR A 65 10.97 12.68 -11.83
CA THR A 65 11.93 11.63 -11.54
C THR A 65 11.92 11.32 -10.05
N PHE A 66 12.29 10.11 -9.68
CA PHE A 66 12.41 9.73 -8.27
C PHE A 66 13.35 8.53 -8.10
N ARG A 67 13.82 8.34 -6.88
CA ARG A 67 14.58 7.16 -6.47
C ARG A 67 13.65 6.15 -5.85
N GLN A 68 13.72 4.90 -6.30
CA GLN A 68 13.01 3.78 -5.73
C GLN A 68 13.99 2.81 -5.07
N THR A 69 13.77 2.51 -3.79
CA THR A 69 14.49 1.44 -3.09
C THR A 69 13.51 0.30 -2.84
N VAL A 70 13.80 -0.87 -3.38
CA VAL A 70 13.04 -2.11 -3.16
C VAL A 70 13.86 -3.04 -2.29
N LYS A 71 13.35 -3.38 -1.11
CA LYS A 71 13.94 -4.37 -0.22
C LYS A 71 12.93 -5.46 0.05
N VAL A 72 13.32 -6.72 -0.17
CA VAL A 72 12.52 -7.92 0.11
C VAL A 72 13.33 -8.86 0.98
N ASP A 73 12.80 -9.23 2.14
CA ASP A 73 13.41 -10.18 3.07
C ASP A 73 12.54 -11.44 3.14
N THR A 74 13.15 -12.62 3.11
CA THR A 74 12.54 -13.83 3.66
C THR A 74 12.93 -13.94 5.13
N ILE A 75 11.95 -14.28 5.98
CA ILE A 75 12.10 -14.30 7.42
C ILE A 75 12.12 -15.74 7.91
N ASN A 76 13.13 -16.08 8.69
CA ASN A 76 13.17 -17.36 9.40
C ASN A 76 12.20 -17.30 10.60
N ASP A 77 11.19 -18.16 10.59
CA ASP A 77 10.11 -18.13 11.60
C ASP A 77 10.59 -18.47 13.02
N ASP A 78 11.63 -19.29 13.16
CA ASP A 78 12.20 -19.67 14.47
C ASP A 78 12.95 -18.53 15.14
N THR A 79 13.61 -17.68 14.34
CA THR A 79 14.48 -16.60 14.84
C THR A 79 13.89 -15.21 14.67
N GLY A 80 12.87 -15.05 13.82
CA GLY A 80 12.30 -13.76 13.44
C GLY A 80 13.26 -12.87 12.63
N LYS A 81 14.40 -13.41 12.17
CA LYS A 81 15.44 -12.65 11.43
C LYS A 81 15.40 -12.97 9.95
N PRO A 82 15.84 -12.03 9.09
CA PRO A 82 16.05 -12.31 7.67
C PRO A 82 17.01 -13.47 7.45
N ASP A 83 16.67 -14.38 6.54
CA ASP A 83 17.51 -15.49 6.05
C ASP A 83 17.77 -15.40 4.54
N GLY A 84 17.20 -14.41 3.87
CA GLY A 84 17.47 -14.04 2.48
C GLY A 84 17.02 -12.61 2.20
N GLU A 85 17.74 -11.92 1.33
CA GLU A 85 17.49 -10.52 0.99
C GLU A 85 17.61 -10.30 -0.52
N TYR A 86 16.66 -9.53 -1.07
CA TYR A 86 16.78 -8.83 -2.33
C TYR A 86 16.76 -7.34 -2.05
N LEU A 87 17.72 -6.60 -2.61
CA LEU A 87 17.81 -5.15 -2.48
C LEU A 87 18.15 -4.54 -3.83
N GLN A 88 17.41 -3.52 -4.24
CA GLN A 88 17.70 -2.75 -5.44
C GLN A 88 17.36 -1.29 -5.23
N VAL A 89 18.28 -0.41 -5.63
CA VAL A 89 18.06 1.04 -5.69
C VAL A 89 18.09 1.46 -7.16
N THR A 90 17.06 2.15 -7.58
CA THR A 90 16.83 2.50 -8.99
C THR A 90 16.40 3.96 -9.09
N ASP A 91 17.04 4.73 -9.96
CA ASP A 91 16.54 6.03 -10.37
C ASP A 91 15.54 5.87 -11.50
N ILE A 92 14.33 6.37 -11.30
CA ILE A 92 13.22 6.28 -12.24
C ILE A 92 13.10 7.60 -13.00
N VAL A 93 13.14 7.51 -14.32
CA VAL A 93 13.03 8.65 -15.22
C VAL A 93 11.94 8.37 -16.26
N PHE A 94 11.21 9.40 -16.66
CA PHE A 94 10.24 9.30 -17.74
C PHE A 94 10.73 10.11 -18.94
N SER A 95 10.58 9.55 -20.15
CA SER A 95 10.81 10.29 -21.38
C SER A 95 9.70 11.29 -21.67
N ASP A 96 9.90 12.19 -22.62
CA ASP A 96 8.87 13.14 -23.07
C ASP A 96 7.60 12.44 -23.59
N SER A 97 7.70 11.19 -24.02
CA SER A 97 6.56 10.34 -24.41
C SER A 97 5.87 9.65 -23.23
N GLY A 98 6.36 9.84 -21.98
CA GLY A 98 5.87 9.16 -20.79
C GLY A 98 6.37 7.72 -20.64
N ALA A 99 7.34 7.28 -21.44
CA ALA A 99 7.94 5.96 -21.26
C ALA A 99 8.85 5.95 -20.04
N ARG A 100 8.63 4.98 -19.14
CA ARG A 100 9.43 4.76 -17.93
C ARG A 100 10.77 4.14 -18.29
N THR A 101 11.85 4.71 -17.77
CA THR A 101 13.21 4.17 -17.84
C THR A 101 13.77 3.98 -16.45
N GLU A 102 14.49 2.90 -16.24
CA GLU A 102 15.06 2.51 -14.95
C GLU A 102 16.59 2.48 -15.02
N HIS A 103 17.23 3.22 -14.12
CA HIS A 103 18.69 3.20 -13.96
C HIS A 103 19.01 2.58 -12.61
N VAL A 104 19.43 1.32 -12.60
CA VAL A 104 19.85 0.65 -11.37
C VAL A 104 21.16 1.26 -10.89
N THR A 105 21.13 1.86 -9.70
CA THR A 105 22.30 2.51 -9.09
C THR A 105 22.98 1.63 -8.06
N PHE A 106 22.24 0.69 -7.45
CA PHE A 106 22.78 -0.27 -6.50
C PHE A 106 21.93 -1.55 -6.48
N ALA A 107 22.57 -2.70 -6.64
CA ALA A 107 21.94 -4.02 -6.58
C ALA A 107 22.99 -5.06 -6.14
N PRO A 108 23.07 -5.39 -4.84
CA PRO A 108 23.92 -6.46 -4.36
C PRO A 108 23.39 -7.83 -4.81
N ALA A 109 24.17 -8.89 -4.60
CA ALA A 109 23.73 -10.24 -4.94
C ALA A 109 22.47 -10.61 -4.14
N ASN A 110 21.45 -11.11 -4.85
CA ASN A 110 20.24 -11.66 -4.24
C ASN A 110 20.58 -12.93 -3.45
N THR A 111 20.19 -12.97 -2.18
CA THR A 111 20.44 -14.12 -1.28
C THR A 111 19.17 -14.89 -0.94
N ILE A 112 18.00 -14.51 -1.49
CA ILE A 112 16.75 -15.24 -1.31
C ILE A 112 16.87 -16.62 -1.97
N GLN A 113 16.55 -17.68 -1.20
CA GLN A 113 16.60 -19.05 -1.68
C GLN A 113 15.24 -19.76 -1.65
N ARG A 114 14.29 -19.29 -0.83
CA ARG A 114 13.01 -19.96 -0.60
C ARG A 114 11.91 -19.55 -1.58
N LEU A 115 12.12 -18.50 -2.36
CA LEU A 115 11.21 -18.04 -3.39
C LEU A 115 11.98 -17.45 -4.57
N ILE A 116 11.30 -17.34 -5.70
CA ILE A 116 11.84 -16.68 -6.90
C ILE A 116 10.93 -15.49 -7.20
N MET A 117 11.51 -14.31 -7.31
CA MET A 117 10.76 -13.12 -7.77
C MET A 117 10.50 -13.25 -9.28
N THR A 118 9.24 -13.13 -9.64
CA THR A 118 8.75 -13.24 -11.00
C THR A 118 8.62 -11.88 -11.68
N GLN A 119 8.36 -11.85 -12.98
CA GLN A 119 8.05 -10.61 -13.68
C GLN A 119 6.77 -9.95 -13.15
N ASN A 120 5.80 -10.75 -12.67
CA ASN A 120 4.59 -10.21 -12.07
C ASN A 120 4.86 -9.45 -10.77
N ASP A 121 5.82 -9.91 -9.96
CA ASP A 121 6.21 -9.18 -8.73
C ASP A 121 6.80 -7.81 -9.07
N PHE A 122 7.65 -7.72 -10.09
CA PHE A 122 8.18 -6.44 -10.57
C PHE A 122 7.10 -5.54 -11.16
N ASP A 123 6.16 -6.12 -11.92
CA ASP A 123 5.00 -5.39 -12.45
C ASP A 123 4.08 -4.86 -11.34
N ASP A 124 3.92 -5.62 -10.24
CA ASP A 124 3.16 -5.17 -9.07
C ASP A 124 3.87 -4.00 -8.39
N ILE A 125 5.18 -4.09 -8.19
CA ILE A 125 6.00 -3.00 -7.62
C ILE A 125 5.87 -1.72 -8.46
N GLN A 126 5.82 -1.82 -9.78
CA GLN A 126 5.72 -0.67 -10.67
C GLN A 126 4.33 -0.07 -10.78
N LYS A 127 3.27 -0.90 -10.72
CA LYS A 127 1.92 -0.50 -11.15
C LYS A 127 0.86 -0.60 -10.06
N ARG A 128 1.00 -1.52 -9.10
CA ARG A 128 -0.04 -1.82 -8.10
C ARG A 128 0.29 -1.30 -6.71
N LEU A 129 1.56 -1.34 -6.34
CA LEU A 129 1.97 -0.73 -5.07
C LEU A 129 1.76 0.80 -5.09
N PRO A 130 2.12 1.55 -6.14
CA PRO A 130 1.76 2.95 -6.31
C PRO A 130 0.40 3.07 -7.02
N PHE A 131 -0.65 2.49 -6.44
CA PHE A 131 -1.97 2.41 -7.06
C PHE A 131 -2.56 3.78 -7.37
N VAL A 132 -3.16 3.90 -8.53
CA VAL A 132 -3.89 5.06 -9.02
C VAL A 132 -5.19 4.54 -9.64
N LEU A 133 -6.30 5.21 -9.39
CA LEU A 133 -7.60 4.81 -9.93
C LEU A 133 -8.22 5.95 -10.74
N THR A 134 -7.86 5.98 -12.00
CA THR A 134 -8.29 7.04 -12.93
C THR A 134 -9.75 6.87 -13.38
N THR A 135 -10.36 7.96 -13.85
CA THR A 135 -11.74 7.93 -14.39
C THR A 135 -11.98 6.81 -15.43
N PRO A 136 -11.08 6.53 -16.38
CA PRO A 136 -11.25 5.41 -17.32
C PRO A 136 -11.20 4.02 -16.67
N GLU A 137 -10.57 3.90 -15.49
CA GLU A 137 -10.43 2.62 -14.77
C GLU A 137 -11.57 2.37 -13.79
N LEU A 138 -12.24 3.41 -13.29
CA LEU A 138 -13.38 3.28 -12.37
C LEU A 138 -14.42 2.22 -12.78
N PRO A 139 -14.82 2.09 -14.06
CA PRO A 139 -15.79 1.09 -14.47
C PRO A 139 -15.35 -0.36 -14.24
N GLN A 140 -14.06 -0.62 -14.06
CA GLN A 140 -13.51 -1.96 -13.81
C GLN A 140 -13.66 -2.39 -12.34
N TYR A 141 -14.01 -1.45 -11.45
CA TYR A 141 -14.06 -1.68 -10.01
C TYR A 141 -15.45 -1.46 -9.43
N ASP A 142 -15.79 -2.24 -8.42
CA ASP A 142 -16.84 -1.94 -7.46
C ASP A 142 -16.23 -1.19 -6.29
N LEU A 143 -16.74 0.00 -6.02
CA LEU A 143 -16.31 0.87 -4.95
C LEU A 143 -17.44 1.01 -3.95
N THR A 144 -17.23 0.52 -2.74
CA THR A 144 -18.21 0.61 -1.65
C THR A 144 -17.72 1.60 -0.61
N TYR A 145 -18.52 2.64 -0.36
CA TYR A 145 -18.22 3.58 0.73
C TYR A 145 -18.36 2.90 2.09
N LEU A 146 -17.32 2.99 2.91
CA LEU A 146 -17.29 2.40 4.25
C LEU A 146 -17.50 3.43 5.36
N GLY A 147 -17.16 4.69 5.13
CA GLY A 147 -17.26 5.72 6.14
C GLY A 147 -16.18 6.81 6.00
N ARG A 148 -16.03 7.57 7.08
CA ARG A 148 -14.97 8.57 7.25
C ARG A 148 -14.01 8.10 8.32
N GLN A 149 -12.73 8.39 8.14
CA GLN A 149 -11.70 8.05 9.11
C GLN A 149 -10.60 9.13 9.09
N LYS A 150 -10.16 9.53 10.28
CA LYS A 150 -8.96 10.34 10.39
C LYS A 150 -7.74 9.43 10.38
N VAL A 151 -6.77 9.72 9.52
CA VAL A 151 -5.48 9.04 9.48
C VAL A 151 -4.41 10.08 9.73
N ASP A 152 -3.73 10.01 10.86
CA ASP A 152 -2.86 11.06 11.39
C ASP A 152 -3.59 12.42 11.38
N ASP A 153 -3.14 13.39 10.59
CA ASP A 153 -3.74 14.72 10.49
C ASP A 153 -4.76 14.85 9.35
N ILE A 154 -4.96 13.81 8.53
CA ILE A 154 -5.79 13.86 7.34
C ILE A 154 -7.18 13.27 7.60
N ASP A 155 -8.22 14.03 7.33
CA ASP A 155 -9.61 13.54 7.30
C ASP A 155 -9.88 12.87 5.95
N THR A 156 -10.31 11.60 5.97
CA THR A 156 -10.46 10.79 4.76
C THR A 156 -11.85 10.20 4.61
N TYR A 157 -12.24 9.94 3.35
CA TYR A 157 -13.28 8.98 2.98
C TYR A 157 -12.65 7.62 2.76
N VAL A 158 -13.28 6.55 3.22
CA VAL A 158 -12.79 5.18 3.09
C VAL A 158 -13.69 4.40 2.16
N PHE A 159 -13.08 3.76 1.16
CA PHE A 159 -13.78 2.88 0.23
C PHE A 159 -13.16 1.49 0.23
N ASP A 160 -14.01 0.47 0.12
CA ASP A 160 -13.59 -0.87 -0.30
C ASP A 160 -13.57 -0.90 -1.83
N CYS A 161 -12.46 -1.36 -2.39
CA CYS A 161 -12.20 -1.37 -3.82
C CYS A 161 -12.00 -2.82 -4.28
N LYS A 162 -12.87 -3.31 -5.17
CA LYS A 162 -12.81 -4.67 -5.71
C LYS A 162 -12.94 -4.65 -7.23
N PRO A 163 -12.12 -5.42 -7.97
CA PRO A 163 -12.32 -5.58 -9.40
C PRO A 163 -13.64 -6.32 -9.67
N LYS A 164 -14.45 -5.81 -10.61
CA LYS A 164 -15.72 -6.44 -11.02
C LYS A 164 -15.50 -7.78 -11.70
N THR A 165 -14.40 -7.91 -12.42
CA THR A 165 -14.06 -9.10 -13.18
C THR A 165 -12.55 -9.30 -13.16
N LEU A 166 -12.11 -10.52 -12.91
CA LEU A 166 -10.71 -10.92 -13.00
C LEU A 166 -10.44 -11.45 -14.41
N GLU A 167 -9.93 -10.59 -15.28
CA GLU A 167 -9.54 -10.97 -16.63
C GLU A 167 -8.27 -11.81 -16.62
N LYS A 168 -8.24 -12.82 -17.49
CA LYS A 168 -7.09 -13.71 -17.62
C LYS A 168 -5.82 -12.95 -18.01
N GLY A 169 -4.74 -13.19 -17.28
CA GLY A 169 -3.44 -12.56 -17.52
C GLY A 169 -3.34 -11.11 -17.07
N LYS A 170 -4.36 -10.60 -16.38
CA LYS A 170 -4.32 -9.28 -15.74
C LYS A 170 -4.37 -9.42 -14.23
N ARG A 171 -3.68 -8.54 -13.57
CA ARG A 171 -3.74 -8.38 -12.11
C ARG A 171 -4.34 -7.03 -11.76
N TYR A 172 -5.08 -6.98 -10.69
CA TYR A 172 -5.81 -5.82 -10.21
C TYR A 172 -5.46 -5.56 -8.75
N PHE A 173 -5.66 -4.34 -8.29
CA PHE A 173 -5.67 -4.03 -6.87
C PHE A 173 -7.01 -4.47 -6.26
N GLN A 174 -6.97 -5.02 -5.04
CA GLN A 174 -8.15 -5.24 -4.22
C GLN A 174 -7.84 -4.88 -2.77
N GLY A 175 -8.67 -4.02 -2.18
CA GLY A 175 -8.44 -3.57 -0.80
C GLY A 175 -9.18 -2.28 -0.48
N LYS A 176 -8.69 -1.59 0.54
CA LYS A 176 -9.23 -0.30 0.98
C LYS A 176 -8.41 0.85 0.45
N VAL A 177 -9.09 1.93 0.11
CA VAL A 177 -8.50 3.21 -0.29
C VAL A 177 -9.02 4.32 0.63
N TRP A 178 -8.11 5.17 1.09
CA TRP A 178 -8.41 6.37 1.86
C TRP A 178 -8.19 7.57 0.97
N VAL A 179 -9.24 8.34 0.78
CA VAL A 179 -9.29 9.51 -0.10
C VAL A 179 -9.39 10.76 0.76
N ASP A 180 -8.50 11.70 0.60
CA ASP A 180 -8.53 12.99 1.30
C ASP A 180 -9.85 13.72 1.05
N GLN A 181 -10.45 14.28 2.10
CA GLN A 181 -11.74 14.97 2.00
C GLN A 181 -11.64 16.35 1.36
N GLN A 182 -10.46 16.94 1.26
CA GLN A 182 -10.27 18.28 0.71
C GLN A 182 -9.85 18.23 -0.77
N GLU A 183 -8.89 17.38 -1.10
CA GLU A 183 -8.28 17.34 -2.43
C GLU A 183 -8.77 16.18 -3.29
N TYR A 184 -9.46 15.22 -2.68
CA TYR A 184 -9.99 14.02 -3.35
C TYR A 184 -8.89 13.17 -4.02
N GLU A 185 -7.70 13.12 -3.44
CA GLU A 185 -6.62 12.22 -3.84
C GLU A 185 -6.49 11.04 -2.88
N ILE A 186 -5.98 9.92 -3.38
CA ILE A 186 -5.66 8.76 -2.55
C ILE A 186 -4.43 9.10 -1.70
N VAL A 187 -4.57 8.98 -0.38
CA VAL A 187 -3.51 9.27 0.59
C VAL A 187 -2.97 8.01 1.26
N LEU A 188 -3.74 6.93 1.21
CA LEU A 188 -3.37 5.64 1.77
C LEU A 188 -4.12 4.53 1.04
N ILE A 189 -3.46 3.40 0.84
CA ILE A 189 -4.12 2.16 0.42
C ILE A 189 -3.67 1.00 1.29
N ASN A 190 -4.56 0.02 1.50
CA ASN A 190 -4.22 -1.26 2.10
C ASN A 190 -4.96 -2.38 1.35
N GLY A 191 -4.23 -3.28 0.76
CA GLY A 191 -4.80 -4.34 -0.07
C GLY A 191 -3.74 -5.27 -0.63
N LYS A 192 -4.09 -5.98 -1.68
CA LYS A 192 -3.18 -6.88 -2.38
C LYS A 192 -3.44 -6.87 -3.88
N ALA A 193 -2.48 -7.41 -4.64
CA ALA A 193 -2.70 -7.73 -6.04
C ALA A 193 -3.49 -9.04 -6.18
N VAL A 194 -4.50 -9.06 -7.07
CA VAL A 194 -5.37 -10.21 -7.34
C VAL A 194 -5.47 -10.46 -8.86
N PRO A 195 -5.75 -11.70 -9.31
CA PRO A 195 -5.84 -12.92 -8.52
C PRO A 195 -4.47 -13.45 -8.09
N ASP A 196 -4.43 -14.24 -7.02
CA ASP A 196 -3.29 -15.12 -6.78
C ASP A 196 -3.26 -16.22 -7.86
N ILE A 197 -2.06 -16.54 -8.35
CA ILE A 197 -1.87 -17.61 -9.33
C ILE A 197 -1.44 -18.86 -8.55
N MET A 198 -2.28 -19.88 -8.57
CA MET A 198 -2.06 -21.14 -7.83
C MET A 198 -1.77 -22.30 -8.80
N LYS A 199 -0.98 -22.02 -9.84
CA LYS A 199 -0.64 -23.05 -10.82
C LYS A 199 0.67 -23.71 -10.44
N ARG A 200 0.64 -25.05 -10.23
CA ARG A 200 1.80 -25.87 -9.83
C ARG A 200 3.07 -25.51 -10.61
N GLY A 201 4.12 -25.16 -9.86
CA GLY A 201 5.41 -24.76 -10.42
C GLY A 201 5.42 -23.39 -11.08
N ASN A 202 4.34 -22.60 -10.89
CA ASN A 202 4.24 -21.22 -11.31
C ASN A 202 3.21 -20.50 -10.40
N GLU A 203 3.36 -20.73 -9.10
CA GLU A 203 2.59 -20.03 -8.08
C GLU A 203 3.08 -18.59 -8.00
N ASP A 204 2.13 -17.65 -8.00
CA ASP A 204 2.41 -16.22 -7.90
C ASP A 204 1.45 -15.61 -6.88
N LEU A 205 1.96 -15.38 -5.69
CA LEU A 205 1.23 -14.97 -4.50
C LEU A 205 1.69 -13.59 -4.07
N SER A 206 0.75 -12.76 -3.63
CA SER A 206 1.07 -11.44 -3.09
C SER A 206 0.57 -11.31 -1.66
N PRO A 207 1.42 -10.91 -0.71
CA PRO A 207 0.94 -10.56 0.62
C PRO A 207 0.16 -9.24 0.56
N PRO A 208 -0.76 -8.99 1.49
CA PRO A 208 -1.35 -7.68 1.66
C PRO A 208 -0.28 -6.64 1.97
N TYR A 209 -0.44 -5.44 1.43
CA TYR A 209 0.48 -4.34 1.62
C TYR A 209 -0.24 -3.03 1.95
N THR A 210 0.49 -2.09 2.51
CA THR A 210 0.04 -0.72 2.76
C THR A 210 0.97 0.24 2.04
N THR A 211 0.41 1.18 1.26
CA THR A 211 1.16 2.28 0.65
C THR A 211 0.70 3.60 1.22
N TYR A 212 1.65 4.39 1.67
CA TYR A 212 1.49 5.74 2.20
C TYR A 212 1.87 6.75 1.13
N TYR A 213 1.10 7.82 1.02
CA TYR A 213 1.33 8.90 0.08
C TYR A 213 1.60 10.19 0.84
N GLN A 214 2.39 11.08 0.26
CA GLN A 214 2.63 12.42 0.77
C GLN A 214 2.53 13.44 -0.35
N GLU A 215 2.12 14.64 -0.02
CA GLU A 215 2.06 15.74 -0.96
C GLU A 215 3.48 16.17 -1.37
N VAL A 216 3.70 16.26 -2.69
CA VAL A 216 4.96 16.70 -3.28
C VAL A 216 4.73 18.00 -4.04
N ASP A 217 5.59 18.98 -3.82
CA ASP A 217 5.58 20.31 -4.48
C ASP A 217 4.27 21.11 -4.31
N GLY A 218 3.40 20.73 -3.35
CA GLY A 218 2.13 21.42 -3.12
C GLY A 218 1.11 21.16 -4.23
N GLY A 219 1.16 19.98 -4.88
CA GLY A 219 0.31 19.69 -6.02
C GLY A 219 -0.43 18.37 -5.98
N TYR A 220 0.27 17.28 -5.72
CA TYR A 220 -0.28 15.93 -5.77
C TYR A 220 0.33 15.05 -4.69
N TRP A 221 -0.44 14.02 -4.28
CA TRP A 221 0.00 12.99 -3.34
C TRP A 221 0.72 11.87 -4.07
N PHE A 222 2.01 11.73 -3.82
CA PHE A 222 2.86 10.69 -4.38
C PHE A 222 3.08 9.57 -3.39
N PRO A 223 3.21 8.29 -3.83
CA PRO A 223 3.62 7.21 -2.95
C PRO A 223 5.02 7.51 -2.39
N VAL A 224 5.21 7.32 -1.10
CA VAL A 224 6.52 7.55 -0.45
C VAL A 224 7.02 6.29 0.25
N TYR A 225 6.11 5.42 0.66
CA TYR A 225 6.45 4.23 1.42
C TYR A 225 5.42 3.13 1.21
N THR A 226 5.87 1.92 0.90
CA THR A 226 5.04 0.72 0.85
C THR A 226 5.65 -0.36 1.74
N LYS A 227 4.83 -1.05 2.52
CA LYS A 227 5.25 -2.19 3.33
C LYS A 227 4.27 -3.33 3.21
N ALA A 228 4.80 -4.55 3.17
CA ALA A 228 4.07 -5.78 3.41
C ALA A 228 4.84 -6.64 4.41
N ASP A 229 4.07 -7.41 5.18
CA ASP A 229 4.58 -8.41 6.10
C ASP A 229 3.53 -9.54 6.16
N GLY A 230 3.88 -10.74 5.73
CA GLY A 230 2.92 -11.83 5.66
C GLY A 230 3.55 -13.15 5.26
N VAL A 231 2.76 -14.22 5.40
CA VAL A 231 3.15 -15.57 5.04
C VAL A 231 2.51 -15.96 3.72
N LEU A 232 3.33 -16.38 2.77
CA LEU A 232 2.90 -16.95 1.49
C LEU A 232 2.83 -18.46 1.64
N HIS A 233 1.66 -19.03 1.36
CA HIS A 233 1.42 -20.45 1.46
C HIS A 233 1.53 -21.14 0.10
N PHE A 234 2.62 -21.84 -0.15
CA PHE A 234 2.83 -22.63 -1.36
C PHE A 234 2.33 -24.07 -1.14
N PRO A 235 1.24 -24.49 -1.78
CA PRO A 235 0.69 -25.82 -1.56
C PRO A 235 1.64 -26.91 -2.06
N GLY A 236 1.76 -27.99 -1.30
CA GLY A 236 2.47 -29.19 -1.73
C GLY A 236 1.77 -29.91 -2.88
N GLY A 237 2.49 -30.83 -3.51
CA GLY A 237 1.98 -31.64 -4.61
C GLY A 237 2.67 -33.00 -4.72
N GLN A 238 2.33 -33.75 -5.78
CA GLN A 238 2.97 -35.04 -6.03
C GLN A 238 4.47 -34.84 -6.28
N GLY A 239 5.31 -35.28 -5.32
CA GLY A 239 6.76 -35.24 -5.42
C GLY A 239 7.45 -33.99 -4.84
N TYR A 240 6.71 -33.09 -4.19
CA TYR A 240 7.29 -31.99 -3.42
C TYR A 240 6.41 -31.60 -2.22
N LEU A 241 7.05 -31.13 -1.16
CA LEU A 241 6.37 -30.65 0.03
C LEU A 241 5.87 -29.22 -0.18
N GLY A 242 4.70 -28.90 0.40
CA GLY A 242 4.29 -27.51 0.55
C GLY A 242 5.23 -26.77 1.49
N GLN A 243 5.31 -25.46 1.33
CA GLN A 243 6.09 -24.63 2.22
C GLN A 243 5.36 -23.32 2.50
N ASP A 244 5.56 -22.81 3.69
CA ASP A 244 5.21 -21.45 4.04
C ASP A 244 6.47 -20.60 3.99
N VAL A 245 6.35 -19.41 3.39
CA VAL A 245 7.45 -18.45 3.31
C VAL A 245 6.98 -17.14 3.90
N HIS A 246 7.53 -16.81 5.06
CA HIS A 246 7.31 -15.49 5.64
C HIS A 246 8.14 -14.47 4.86
N ILE A 247 7.46 -13.50 4.29
CA ILE A 247 8.05 -12.44 3.48
C ILE A 247 7.75 -11.08 4.12
N ARG A 248 8.75 -10.22 4.12
CA ARG A 248 8.60 -8.81 4.44
C ARG A 248 9.22 -8.00 3.32
N TYR A 249 8.49 -7.03 2.78
CA TYR A 249 9.11 -6.10 1.87
C TYR A 249 8.79 -4.65 2.21
N VAL A 250 9.72 -3.79 1.84
CA VAL A 250 9.61 -2.33 1.93
C VAL A 250 9.99 -1.74 0.58
N VAL A 251 9.16 -0.83 0.07
CA VAL A 251 9.50 0.01 -1.07
C VAL A 251 9.46 1.46 -0.63
N LYS A 252 10.57 2.17 -0.82
CA LYS A 252 10.66 3.62 -0.58
C LYS A 252 10.71 4.35 -1.91
N TYR A 253 10.07 5.52 -1.93
CA TYR A 253 10.05 6.40 -3.09
C TYR A 253 10.51 7.78 -2.59
N GLU A 254 11.68 8.20 -3.05
CA GLU A 254 12.39 9.36 -2.50
C GLU A 254 12.89 10.26 -3.62
N ASP A 255 13.35 11.45 -3.28
CA ASP A 255 14.00 12.39 -4.20
C ASP A 255 13.14 12.77 -5.41
N TYR A 256 11.84 12.95 -5.21
CA TYR A 256 10.95 13.44 -6.26
C TYR A 256 11.42 14.79 -6.80
N LYS A 257 11.64 14.87 -8.12
CA LYS A 257 12.06 16.09 -8.81
C LYS A 257 11.24 16.26 -10.07
N ARG A 258 10.56 17.38 -10.18
CA ARG A 258 9.86 17.74 -11.40
C ARG A 258 10.87 18.19 -12.44
N PHE A 259 10.81 17.60 -13.63
CA PHE A 259 11.57 18.08 -14.78
C PHE A 259 10.63 18.75 -15.77
N HIS A 260 11.09 19.84 -16.36
CA HIS A 260 10.37 20.46 -17.45
C HIS A 260 10.94 19.89 -18.75
N ALA A 261 10.07 19.50 -19.68
CA ALA A 261 10.41 18.86 -20.96
C ALA A 261 11.43 19.64 -21.86
N LYS A 262 11.97 20.75 -21.38
CA LYS A 262 13.05 21.51 -22.03
C LYS A 262 14.43 21.30 -21.41
N SER A 263 14.54 20.51 -20.34
CA SER A 263 15.84 20.24 -19.70
C SER A 263 16.34 18.87 -20.12
N ARG A 264 17.35 18.84 -20.96
CA ARG A 264 18.11 17.61 -21.26
C ARG A 264 18.82 17.15 -20.00
N ILE A 265 18.46 15.95 -19.49
CA ILE A 265 19.20 15.34 -18.39
C ILE A 265 20.45 14.71 -18.99
N ILE A 266 21.61 15.29 -18.72
CA ILE A 266 22.91 14.72 -19.04
C ILE A 266 23.33 13.89 -17.83
N TYR A 267 23.29 12.58 -17.93
CA TYR A 267 23.83 11.67 -16.91
C TYR A 267 25.28 11.33 -17.29
N ASN A 268 26.24 11.67 -16.43
CA ASN A 268 27.69 11.47 -16.63
C ASN A 268 28.27 11.98 -17.96
N GLY A 269 27.69 13.01 -18.58
CA GLY A 269 28.22 13.63 -19.78
C GLY A 269 27.83 12.96 -21.11
N GLU A 270 26.95 11.96 -21.09
CA GLU A 270 26.43 11.33 -22.31
C GLU A 270 24.93 11.53 -22.49
N ASP A 271 24.51 11.84 -23.72
CA ASP A 271 23.12 11.87 -24.15
C ASP A 271 22.59 10.43 -24.25
N LEU A 272 21.55 10.08 -23.49
CA LEU A 272 20.87 8.79 -23.63
C LEU A 272 19.95 8.80 -24.87
N PRO A 273 20.08 7.84 -25.81
CA PRO A 273 19.19 7.74 -26.95
C PRO A 273 17.77 7.31 -26.51
N PRO A 274 16.72 7.70 -27.27
CA PRO A 274 15.35 7.24 -27.02
C PRO A 274 15.28 5.72 -27.11
N ALA A 275 14.62 5.08 -26.12
CA ALA A 275 14.42 3.64 -26.14
C ALA A 275 13.45 3.24 -27.27
N ASP A 276 13.88 2.34 -28.16
CA ASP A 276 13.05 1.76 -29.20
C ASP A 276 11.97 0.82 -28.61
N PRO A 277 10.72 0.94 -29.04
CA PRO A 277 9.62 0.12 -28.53
C PRO A 277 9.51 -1.20 -29.30
N LYS A 278 10.49 -2.10 -29.19
CA LYS A 278 10.37 -3.42 -29.82
C LYS A 278 11.07 -4.50 -29.00
N ALA A 279 10.29 -5.25 -28.24
CA ALA A 279 10.37 -6.69 -27.98
C ALA A 279 9.78 -7.04 -26.62
N ALA A 280 8.50 -7.42 -26.59
CA ALA A 280 7.94 -8.26 -25.54
C ALA A 280 7.55 -9.61 -26.18
N PRO A 281 7.97 -10.76 -25.66
CA PRO A 281 7.48 -12.05 -26.11
C PRO A 281 6.07 -12.32 -25.59
N GLN A 282 5.16 -12.67 -26.49
CA GLN A 282 3.83 -13.16 -26.15
C GLN A 282 3.91 -14.57 -25.59
N ALA A 283 3.40 -14.79 -24.39
CA ALA A 283 3.09 -16.10 -23.85
C ALA A 283 1.58 -16.31 -23.80
N THR A 284 1.13 -17.42 -24.37
CA THR A 284 -0.26 -17.86 -24.49
C THR A 284 -0.71 -18.60 -23.20
N PRO A 285 -2.00 -18.55 -22.83
CA PRO A 285 -2.47 -18.89 -21.51
C PRO A 285 -3.04 -20.29 -21.31
N PRO A 286 -3.32 -20.74 -20.09
CA PRO A 286 -4.60 -21.34 -19.80
C PRO A 286 -5.30 -20.87 -18.52
N ALA A 287 -6.64 -21.10 -18.51
CA ALA A 287 -7.58 -20.65 -17.54
C ALA A 287 -7.68 -21.50 -16.28
N ALA A 288 -7.94 -20.88 -15.14
CA ALA A 288 -8.85 -21.36 -14.11
C ALA A 288 -9.24 -20.18 -13.22
N SER A 289 -10.53 -19.98 -13.01
CA SER A 289 -11.06 -18.98 -12.08
C SER A 289 -10.84 -19.47 -10.65
N ALA A 290 -9.95 -18.82 -9.92
CA ALA A 290 -9.89 -18.94 -8.46
C ALA A 290 -10.98 -18.06 -7.83
N PRO A 291 -11.54 -18.40 -6.65
CA PRO A 291 -12.47 -17.53 -5.94
C PRO A 291 -11.77 -16.20 -5.63
N ASN A 292 -12.52 -15.11 -5.84
CA ASN A 292 -12.04 -13.76 -5.52
C ASN A 292 -11.78 -13.66 -4.01
N PRO A 293 -10.55 -13.42 -3.53
CA PRO A 293 -10.28 -13.29 -2.10
C PRO A 293 -11.06 -12.10 -1.53
N GLU A 294 -11.48 -12.20 -0.29
CA GLU A 294 -12.09 -11.07 0.41
C GLU A 294 -11.05 -9.96 0.62
N SER A 295 -11.49 -8.70 0.54
CA SER A 295 -10.64 -7.56 0.90
C SER A 295 -10.21 -7.66 2.36
N PRO A 296 -9.00 -7.23 2.73
CA PRO A 296 -8.58 -7.22 4.13
C PRO A 296 -9.61 -6.48 4.99
N SER A 297 -10.22 -7.19 5.93
CA SER A 297 -11.29 -6.64 6.78
C SER A 297 -10.76 -5.77 7.91
N THR A 298 -9.48 -5.94 8.28
CA THR A 298 -8.82 -5.23 9.37
C THR A 298 -8.06 -4.01 8.84
N LEU A 299 -7.88 -3.03 9.72
CA LEU A 299 -6.96 -1.92 9.47
C LEU A 299 -5.52 -2.46 9.34
N PRO A 300 -4.65 -1.79 8.57
CA PRO A 300 -3.25 -2.17 8.53
C PRO A 300 -2.65 -2.10 9.95
N PRO A 301 -1.74 -3.03 10.30
CA PRO A 301 -1.07 -2.99 11.59
C PRO A 301 -0.23 -1.71 11.70
N PRO A 302 -0.06 -1.18 12.94
CA PRO A 302 0.83 -0.04 13.18
C PRO A 302 2.23 -0.33 12.64
N ASP A 303 2.79 0.61 11.90
CA ASP A 303 4.14 0.54 11.37
C ASP A 303 4.96 1.72 11.88
N PRO A 304 5.93 1.49 12.79
CA PRO A 304 6.74 2.56 13.34
C PRO A 304 7.66 3.25 12.31
N ASP A 305 7.92 2.58 11.19
CA ASP A 305 8.78 3.11 10.12
C ASP A 305 7.97 3.84 9.03
N ALA A 306 6.62 3.76 9.09
CA ALA A 306 5.78 4.46 8.14
C ALA A 306 5.81 5.97 8.38
N PRO A 307 5.82 6.77 7.32
CA PRO A 307 5.71 8.21 7.46
C PRO A 307 4.33 8.60 7.97
N SER A 308 4.25 9.60 8.85
CA SER A 308 2.98 10.21 9.24
C SER A 308 2.37 10.97 8.06
N LEU A 309 1.07 10.83 7.88
CA LEU A 309 0.31 11.58 6.88
C LEU A 309 0.03 12.98 7.41
N THR A 310 0.78 13.94 6.93
CA THR A 310 0.66 15.35 7.32
C THR A 310 0.47 16.21 6.08
N ARG A 311 -0.34 17.23 6.22
CA ARG A 311 -0.48 18.25 5.18
C ARG A 311 0.66 19.26 5.32
N PRO A 312 1.40 19.58 4.25
CA PRO A 312 2.36 20.67 4.29
C PRO A 312 1.71 21.97 4.76
N ALA A 313 2.44 22.76 5.52
CA ALA A 313 1.96 24.09 5.90
C ALA A 313 1.64 24.91 4.64
N ALA A 314 0.45 25.53 4.59
CA ALA A 314 0.08 26.39 3.48
C ALA A 314 1.18 27.44 3.23
N LYS A 315 1.69 27.49 1.99
CA LYS A 315 2.66 28.54 1.63
C LYS A 315 1.98 29.90 1.83
N PRO A 316 2.61 30.85 2.52
CA PRO A 316 2.08 32.21 2.61
C PRO A 316 2.00 32.78 1.19
N HIS A 317 0.82 33.30 0.83
CA HIS A 317 0.51 33.96 -0.45
C HIS A 317 1.29 35.26 -0.59
#